data_137cd09a30b197124b6a5fda7588d546
#
_entry.id   137cd09a30b197124b6a5fda7588d546
#
_cell.length_a   1.000
_cell.length_b   1.000
_cell.length_c   1.000
_cell.angle_alpha   90.00
_cell.angle_beta   90.00
_cell.angle_gamma   90.00
#
_symmetry.space_group_name_H-M   'P 1'
#
loop_
_entity.id
_entity.type
_entity.pdbx_description
1 polymer ?
#
loop_
_entity_poly.entity_id
_entity_poly.type
_entity_poly.pdbx_seq_one_letter_code
_entity_poly.pdbx_strand_id
1 'polypeptide(L)'
;MDYIIWPINIKSMRAISRGWVRFGAICGLIGALFFSVMWIVAVLVDGNWIMGKETLSELGGNRPGALFFNSGVITEGILGLFYGLGLLHAVRKGIFQRAGITILLMASFALIMVGVFPITTGFAHGIASYAFFGMSLVAILFMVYPLWTEDRFGPNVGIATLGSVIVSLAFLFATTVPLAEAVAVICLLVWSSLISILMLTRDEGN
;
A
#
# COMPACT_ATOMS: atom_id res chain seq x y z
N MET A 1 2.85 45.82 -18.90
CA MET A 1 2.52 44.92 -17.79
C MET A 1 3.55 43.79 -17.82
N ASP A 2 4.65 43.99 -17.12
CA ASP A 2 5.75 43.02 -17.11
C ASP A 2 5.40 41.92 -16.12
N TYR A 3 5.11 40.72 -16.66
CA TYR A 3 4.96 39.55 -15.83
C TYR A 3 6.32 39.15 -15.28
N ILE A 4 6.55 39.35 -13.98
CA ILE A 4 7.72 38.85 -13.27
C ILE A 4 7.61 37.32 -13.23
N ILE A 5 8.20 36.65 -14.23
CA ILE A 5 8.41 35.20 -14.18
C ILE A 5 9.58 34.94 -13.27
N TRP A 6 9.33 34.56 -12.02
CA TRP A 6 10.37 34.09 -11.11
C TRP A 6 11.09 32.90 -11.77
N PRO A 7 12.41 32.93 -11.93
CA PRO A 7 13.13 31.80 -12.50
C PRO A 7 12.96 30.60 -11.55
N ILE A 8 12.23 29.59 -12.01
CA ILE A 8 12.04 28.35 -11.25
C ILE A 8 13.41 27.69 -11.10
N ASN A 9 13.92 27.65 -9.89
CA ASN A 9 15.23 27.06 -9.60
C ASN A 9 15.13 25.52 -9.69
N ILE A 10 15.66 24.94 -10.77
CA ILE A 10 15.65 23.49 -11.02
C ILE A 10 16.27 22.71 -9.86
N LYS A 11 17.31 23.25 -9.18
CA LYS A 11 17.93 22.62 -8.01
C LYS A 11 16.95 22.52 -6.83
N SER A 12 16.14 23.54 -6.60
CA SER A 12 15.14 23.52 -5.53
C SER A 12 14.02 22.52 -5.83
N MET A 13 13.57 22.41 -7.07
CA MET A 13 12.56 21.43 -7.47
C MET A 13 13.05 19.97 -7.31
N ARG A 14 14.31 19.69 -7.67
CA ARG A 14 14.91 18.36 -7.44
C ARG A 14 15.06 18.06 -5.95
N ALA A 15 15.42 19.03 -5.13
CA ALA A 15 15.54 18.83 -3.68
C ALA A 15 14.17 18.52 -3.04
N ILE A 16 13.11 19.23 -3.44
CA ILE A 16 11.74 18.99 -2.99
C ILE A 16 11.29 17.59 -3.41
N SER A 17 11.52 17.19 -4.65
CA SER A 17 11.18 15.86 -5.16
C SER A 17 11.86 14.75 -4.36
N ARG A 18 13.17 14.88 -4.08
CA ARG A 18 13.91 13.91 -3.23
C ARG A 18 13.35 13.83 -1.81
N GLY A 19 12.94 14.97 -1.25
CA GLY A 19 12.30 15.01 0.06
C GLY A 19 11.02 14.19 0.10
N TRP A 20 10.14 14.36 -0.89
CA TRP A 20 8.91 13.59 -1.01
C TRP A 20 9.15 12.10 -1.22
N VAL A 21 10.13 11.73 -2.05
CA VAL A 21 10.51 10.32 -2.26
C VAL A 21 10.94 9.67 -0.94
N ARG A 22 11.85 10.32 -0.19
CA ARG A 22 12.32 9.80 1.11
C ARG A 22 11.20 9.72 2.14
N PHE A 23 10.41 10.78 2.27
CA PHE A 23 9.30 10.83 3.22
C PHE A 23 8.28 9.72 2.92
N GLY A 24 7.83 9.58 1.66
CA GLY A 24 6.91 8.53 1.28
C GLY A 24 7.48 7.12 1.50
N ALA A 25 8.76 6.91 1.18
CA ALA A 25 9.41 5.63 1.44
C ALA A 25 9.47 5.28 2.94
N ILE A 26 9.77 6.26 3.79
CA ILE A 26 9.74 6.06 5.25
C ILE A 26 8.31 5.73 5.71
N CYS A 27 7.30 6.43 5.19
CA CYS A 27 5.90 6.13 5.50
C CYS A 27 5.52 4.70 5.08
N GLY A 28 5.92 4.24 3.89
CA GLY A 28 5.65 2.88 3.44
C GLY A 28 6.30 1.80 4.31
N LEU A 29 7.55 2.01 4.76
CA LEU A 29 8.22 1.06 5.67
C LEU A 29 7.61 1.08 7.07
N ILE A 30 7.38 2.26 7.62
CA ILE A 30 6.81 2.39 8.98
C ILE A 30 5.39 1.83 8.99
N GLY A 31 4.59 2.10 7.95
CA GLY A 31 3.24 1.58 7.83
C GLY A 31 3.22 0.06 7.82
N ALA A 32 3.97 -0.56 6.92
CA ALA A 32 4.04 -2.01 6.81
C ALA A 32 4.52 -2.67 8.12
N LEU A 33 5.55 -2.11 8.77
CA LEU A 33 6.05 -2.61 10.04
C LEU A 33 5.02 -2.42 11.17
N PHE A 34 4.43 -1.23 11.27
CA PHE A 34 3.46 -0.92 12.31
C PHE A 34 2.23 -1.79 12.20
N PHE A 35 1.65 -1.93 10.99
CA PHE A 35 0.51 -2.82 10.79
C PHE A 35 0.85 -4.27 11.11
N SER A 36 2.03 -4.77 10.70
CA SER A 36 2.47 -6.13 11.02
C SER A 36 2.55 -6.36 12.53
N VAL A 37 3.10 -5.39 13.27
CA VAL A 37 3.16 -5.47 14.73
C VAL A 37 1.75 -5.44 15.34
N MET A 38 0.89 -4.51 14.90
CA MET A 38 -0.48 -4.41 15.40
C MET A 38 -1.32 -5.65 15.09
N TRP A 39 -1.12 -6.26 13.92
CA TRP A 39 -1.74 -7.54 13.59
C TRP A 39 -1.31 -8.66 14.54
N ILE A 40 0.02 -8.81 14.76
CA ILE A 40 0.55 -9.81 15.70
C ILE A 40 -0.01 -9.58 17.11
N VAL A 41 0.00 -8.34 17.59
CA VAL A 41 -0.56 -7.98 18.90
C VAL A 41 -2.05 -8.33 18.99
N ALA A 42 -2.82 -8.00 17.93
CA ALA A 42 -4.25 -8.34 17.88
C ALA A 42 -4.49 -9.85 17.98
N VAL A 43 -3.70 -10.66 17.27
CA VAL A 43 -3.78 -12.13 17.32
C VAL A 43 -3.42 -12.65 18.72
N LEU A 44 -2.36 -12.14 19.34
CA LEU A 44 -1.93 -12.56 20.68
C LEU A 44 -2.95 -12.20 21.77
N VAL A 45 -3.55 -11.02 21.67
CA VAL A 45 -4.60 -10.54 22.61
C VAL A 45 -5.91 -11.30 22.42
N ASP A 46 -6.26 -11.64 21.18
CA ASP A 46 -7.46 -12.43 20.88
C ASP A 46 -7.34 -13.89 21.36
N GLY A 47 -6.21 -14.52 21.14
CA GLY A 47 -5.86 -15.87 21.59
C GLY A 47 -6.61 -17.01 20.90
N ASN A 48 -7.65 -16.76 20.12
CA ASN A 48 -8.50 -17.77 19.47
C ASN A 48 -8.54 -17.67 17.94
N TRP A 49 -8.10 -16.54 17.38
CA TRP A 49 -8.08 -16.33 15.93
C TRP A 49 -7.11 -17.31 15.24
N ILE A 50 -7.57 -17.92 14.15
CA ILE A 50 -6.79 -18.94 13.41
C ILE A 50 -6.64 -18.49 11.95
N MET A 51 -5.36 -18.29 11.54
CA MET A 51 -5.03 -17.95 10.15
C MET A 51 -5.61 -18.98 9.16
N GLY A 52 -6.24 -18.48 8.10
CA GLY A 52 -6.82 -19.30 7.02
C GLY A 52 -8.17 -19.91 7.35
N LYS A 53 -8.64 -19.85 8.59
CA LYS A 53 -10.01 -20.20 8.98
C LYS A 53 -10.90 -18.99 9.14
N GLU A 54 -10.34 -17.92 9.70
CA GLU A 54 -11.00 -16.67 9.96
C GLU A 54 -10.34 -15.56 9.15
N THR A 55 -11.12 -14.57 8.70
CA THR A 55 -10.60 -13.42 7.98
C THR A 55 -9.78 -12.51 8.91
N LEU A 56 -8.88 -11.71 8.35
CA LEU A 56 -8.17 -10.69 9.12
C LEU A 56 -9.15 -9.69 9.72
N SER A 57 -10.17 -9.33 8.97
CA SER A 57 -11.21 -8.38 9.37
C SER A 57 -11.99 -8.83 10.62
N GLU A 58 -12.07 -10.14 10.90
CA GLU A 58 -12.70 -10.65 12.12
C GLU A 58 -11.94 -10.27 13.39
N LEU A 59 -10.60 -10.06 13.32
CA LEU A 59 -9.84 -9.47 14.42
C LEU A 59 -10.31 -8.06 14.78
N GLY A 60 -10.83 -7.30 13.81
CA GLY A 60 -11.37 -5.96 14.00
C GLY A 60 -12.82 -5.92 14.48
N GLY A 61 -13.47 -7.08 14.65
CA GLY A 61 -14.86 -7.19 15.10
C GLY A 61 -15.02 -7.07 16.62
N ASN A 62 -16.02 -7.78 17.18
CA ASN A 62 -16.27 -7.83 18.62
C ASN A 62 -15.27 -8.79 19.33
N ARG A 63 -13.98 -8.49 19.24
CA ARG A 63 -12.90 -9.32 19.77
C ARG A 63 -11.94 -8.51 20.64
N PRO A 64 -11.21 -9.16 21.58
CA PRO A 64 -10.23 -8.46 22.42
C PRO A 64 -9.14 -7.71 21.65
N GLY A 65 -8.72 -8.24 20.50
CA GLY A 65 -7.70 -7.64 19.63
C GLY A 65 -8.18 -6.49 18.73
N ALA A 66 -9.50 -6.16 18.72
CA ALA A 66 -10.10 -5.26 17.73
C ALA A 66 -9.48 -3.85 17.71
N LEU A 67 -9.17 -3.28 18.87
CA LEU A 67 -8.54 -1.96 18.96
C LEU A 67 -7.19 -1.94 18.25
N PHE A 68 -6.35 -2.96 18.47
CA PHE A 68 -5.03 -3.06 17.86
C PHE A 68 -5.15 -3.24 16.35
N PHE A 69 -5.99 -4.17 15.90
CA PHE A 69 -6.19 -4.42 14.48
C PHE A 69 -6.70 -3.19 13.75
N ASN A 70 -7.80 -2.60 14.20
CA ASN A 70 -8.41 -1.45 13.51
C ASN A 70 -7.50 -0.21 13.53
N SER A 71 -6.81 0.08 14.64
CA SER A 71 -5.83 1.18 14.67
C SER A 71 -4.65 0.93 13.73
N GLY A 72 -4.19 -0.33 13.62
CA GLY A 72 -3.17 -0.73 12.67
C GLY A 72 -3.60 -0.48 11.21
N VAL A 73 -4.81 -0.92 10.85
CA VAL A 73 -5.40 -0.72 9.52
C VAL A 73 -5.56 0.76 9.16
N ILE A 74 -6.10 1.58 10.08
CA ILE A 74 -6.27 3.03 9.87
C ILE A 74 -4.91 3.70 9.67
N THR A 75 -3.92 3.38 10.52
CA THR A 75 -2.59 3.97 10.44
C THR A 75 -1.89 3.56 9.14
N GLU A 76 -1.99 2.29 8.73
CA GLU A 76 -1.45 1.81 7.45
C GLU A 76 -2.08 2.55 6.27
N GLY A 77 -3.40 2.76 6.29
CA GLY A 77 -4.08 3.52 5.25
C GLY A 77 -3.60 4.98 5.18
N ILE A 78 -3.41 5.66 6.32
CA ILE A 78 -2.89 7.04 6.38
C ILE A 78 -1.45 7.10 5.85
N LEU A 79 -0.58 6.20 6.30
CA LEU A 79 0.81 6.13 5.84
C LEU A 79 0.91 5.72 4.38
N GLY A 80 -0.02 4.88 3.90
CA GLY A 80 -0.18 4.51 2.49
C GLY A 80 -0.49 5.69 1.57
N LEU A 81 -1.27 6.69 2.03
CA LEU A 81 -1.48 7.93 1.29
C LEU A 81 -0.15 8.69 1.09
N PHE A 82 0.66 8.85 2.13
CA PHE A 82 1.96 9.51 2.03
C PHE A 82 2.96 8.69 1.21
N TYR A 83 2.92 7.36 1.32
CA TYR A 83 3.70 6.46 0.46
C TYR A 83 3.36 6.67 -1.02
N GLY A 84 2.07 6.69 -1.37
CA GLY A 84 1.62 6.95 -2.75
C GLY A 84 2.06 8.31 -3.28
N LEU A 85 2.04 9.36 -2.45
CA LEU A 85 2.56 10.69 -2.81
C LEU A 85 4.08 10.65 -3.05
N GLY A 86 4.84 9.91 -2.23
CA GLY A 86 6.28 9.71 -2.46
C GLY A 86 6.56 8.95 -3.76
N LEU A 87 5.77 7.91 -4.03
CA LEU A 87 5.88 7.11 -5.25
C LEU A 87 5.59 7.92 -6.53
N LEU A 88 4.70 8.92 -6.44
CA LEU A 88 4.42 9.86 -7.54
C LEU A 88 5.67 10.64 -7.98
N HIS A 89 6.62 10.85 -7.07
CA HIS A 89 7.89 11.54 -7.33
C HIS A 89 9.04 10.57 -7.67
N ALA A 90 8.89 9.29 -7.34
CA ALA A 90 9.92 8.27 -7.53
C ALA A 90 9.88 7.59 -8.89
N VAL A 91 8.74 7.63 -9.59
CA VAL A 91 8.51 6.94 -10.87
C VAL A 91 8.27 7.93 -11.99
N ARG A 92 8.79 7.65 -13.18
CA ARG A 92 8.66 8.50 -14.38
C ARG A 92 7.20 8.76 -14.72
N LYS A 93 6.92 9.99 -15.14
CA LYS A 93 5.56 10.43 -15.50
C LYS A 93 5.06 9.68 -16.74
N GLY A 94 3.88 9.08 -16.61
CA GLY A 94 3.19 8.37 -17.69
C GLY A 94 1.74 8.07 -17.33
N ILE A 95 0.96 7.60 -18.27
CA ILE A 95 -0.47 7.30 -18.06
C ILE A 95 -0.65 6.16 -17.03
N PHE A 96 0.13 5.09 -17.16
CA PHE A 96 0.08 3.94 -16.24
C PHE A 96 0.50 4.32 -14.83
N GLN A 97 1.60 5.09 -14.68
CA GLN A 97 2.04 5.59 -13.39
C GLN A 97 0.96 6.45 -12.71
N ARG A 98 0.37 7.42 -13.45
CA ARG A 98 -0.67 8.30 -12.88
C ARG A 98 -1.91 7.50 -12.47
N ALA A 99 -2.40 6.61 -13.34
CA ALA A 99 -3.54 5.77 -13.06
C ALA A 99 -3.26 4.85 -11.86
N GLY A 100 -2.14 4.12 -11.86
CA GLY A 100 -1.77 3.22 -10.78
C GLY A 100 -1.67 3.92 -9.43
N ILE A 101 -0.99 5.08 -9.36
CA ILE A 101 -0.84 5.82 -8.10
C ILE A 101 -2.17 6.45 -7.65
N THR A 102 -2.98 7.00 -8.56
CA THR A 102 -4.29 7.54 -8.20
C THR A 102 -5.17 6.45 -7.59
N ILE A 103 -5.22 5.27 -8.21
CA ILE A 103 -5.99 4.13 -7.70
C ILE A 103 -5.40 3.64 -6.36
N LEU A 104 -4.06 3.64 -6.19
CA LEU A 104 -3.42 3.29 -4.92
C LEU A 104 -3.80 4.25 -3.79
N LEU A 105 -3.86 5.55 -4.07
CA LEU A 105 -4.34 6.54 -3.09
C LEU A 105 -5.80 6.31 -2.71
N MET A 106 -6.66 5.97 -3.68
CA MET A 106 -8.05 5.60 -3.39
C MET A 106 -8.13 4.30 -2.58
N ALA A 107 -7.30 3.31 -2.88
CA ALA A 107 -7.19 2.08 -2.10
C ALA A 107 -6.75 2.35 -0.66
N SER A 108 -5.75 3.22 -0.46
CA SER A 108 -5.29 3.63 0.88
C SER A 108 -6.41 4.33 1.68
N PHE A 109 -7.21 5.17 1.02
CA PHE A 109 -8.38 5.77 1.65
C PHE A 109 -9.45 4.70 2.00
N ALA A 110 -9.71 3.74 1.10
CA ALA A 110 -10.60 2.63 1.37
C ALA A 110 -10.10 1.77 2.56
N LEU A 111 -8.78 1.59 2.69
CA LEU A 111 -8.18 0.90 3.84
C LEU A 111 -8.47 1.62 5.16
N ILE A 112 -8.38 2.96 5.19
CA ILE A 112 -8.80 3.73 6.37
C ILE A 112 -10.27 3.41 6.71
N MET A 113 -11.14 3.36 5.70
CA MET A 113 -12.57 3.05 5.91
C MET A 113 -12.78 1.61 6.40
N VAL A 114 -11.95 0.64 6.02
CA VAL A 114 -11.98 -0.73 6.58
C VAL A 114 -11.80 -0.71 8.10
N GLY A 115 -10.86 0.08 8.61
CA GLY A 115 -10.61 0.19 10.04
C GLY A 115 -11.66 1.05 10.77
N VAL A 116 -12.22 2.07 10.12
CA VAL A 116 -13.28 2.94 10.67
C VAL A 116 -14.63 2.21 10.74
N PHE A 117 -14.91 1.35 9.76
CA PHE A 117 -16.09 0.50 9.71
C PHE A 117 -15.68 -0.96 9.96
N PRO A 118 -15.62 -1.43 11.22
CA PRO A 118 -15.27 -2.82 11.51
C PRO A 118 -16.23 -3.81 10.86
N ILE A 119 -15.85 -5.08 10.79
CA ILE A 119 -16.69 -6.13 10.15
C ILE A 119 -18.10 -6.20 10.71
N THR A 120 -18.30 -5.79 11.96
CA THR A 120 -19.61 -5.71 12.63
C THR A 120 -20.54 -4.68 12.01
N THR A 121 -20.06 -3.74 11.22
CA THR A 121 -20.89 -2.77 10.48
C THR A 121 -21.47 -3.36 9.19
N GLY A 122 -21.14 -4.62 8.86
CA GLY A 122 -21.72 -5.38 7.76
C GLY A 122 -21.49 -4.72 6.40
N PHE A 123 -22.52 -4.12 5.81
CA PHE A 123 -22.48 -3.58 4.46
C PHE A 123 -21.41 -2.49 4.25
N ALA A 124 -21.25 -1.58 5.21
CA ALA A 124 -20.24 -0.51 5.09
C ALA A 124 -18.81 -1.08 5.05
N HIS A 125 -18.51 -2.06 5.93
CA HIS A 125 -17.24 -2.77 5.91
C HIS A 125 -17.03 -3.51 4.58
N GLY A 126 -18.07 -4.21 4.09
CA GLY A 126 -17.98 -4.95 2.83
C GLY A 126 -17.59 -4.05 1.65
N ILE A 127 -18.24 -2.88 1.50
CA ILE A 127 -17.88 -1.91 0.46
C ILE A 127 -16.44 -1.45 0.61
N ALA A 128 -16.02 -1.07 1.82
CA ALA A 128 -14.65 -0.60 2.07
C ALA A 128 -13.61 -1.67 1.74
N SER A 129 -13.84 -2.93 2.15
CA SER A 129 -12.94 -4.06 1.91
C SER A 129 -12.84 -4.41 0.43
N TYR A 130 -13.97 -4.54 -0.28
CA TYR A 130 -13.95 -4.81 -1.72
C TYR A 130 -13.29 -3.68 -2.51
N ALA A 131 -13.52 -2.42 -2.11
CA ALA A 131 -12.85 -1.28 -2.71
C ALA A 131 -11.33 -1.33 -2.46
N PHE A 132 -10.91 -1.59 -1.21
CA PHE A 132 -9.48 -1.71 -0.87
C PHE A 132 -8.79 -2.81 -1.67
N PHE A 133 -9.26 -4.04 -1.63
CA PHE A 133 -8.60 -5.16 -2.31
C PHE A 133 -8.66 -5.02 -3.84
N GLY A 134 -9.81 -4.64 -4.39
CA GLY A 134 -9.98 -4.48 -5.83
C GLY A 134 -9.12 -3.34 -6.39
N MET A 135 -9.13 -2.17 -5.74
CA MET A 135 -8.30 -1.04 -6.17
C MET A 135 -6.81 -1.32 -5.98
N SER A 136 -6.40 -1.98 -4.89
CA SER A 136 -5.00 -2.35 -4.67
C SER A 136 -4.48 -3.27 -5.77
N LEU A 137 -5.26 -4.30 -6.12
CA LEU A 137 -4.90 -5.23 -7.19
C LEU A 137 -4.73 -4.50 -8.53
N VAL A 138 -5.70 -3.64 -8.89
CA VAL A 138 -5.65 -2.84 -10.13
C VAL A 138 -4.48 -1.86 -10.09
N ALA A 139 -4.26 -1.16 -8.97
CA ALA A 139 -3.16 -0.22 -8.81
C ALA A 139 -1.80 -0.89 -9.05
N ILE A 140 -1.55 -2.04 -8.39
CA ILE A 140 -0.29 -2.79 -8.54
C ILE A 140 -0.12 -3.27 -9.99
N LEU A 141 -1.18 -3.74 -10.64
CA LEU A 141 -1.12 -4.15 -12.04
C LEU A 141 -0.71 -3.00 -12.95
N PHE A 142 -1.27 -1.79 -12.75
CA PHE A 142 -0.87 -0.59 -13.49
C PHE A 142 0.57 -0.17 -13.19
N MET A 143 1.12 -0.49 -12.02
CA MET A 143 2.49 -0.17 -11.63
C MET A 143 3.54 -1.15 -12.19
N VAL A 144 3.16 -2.30 -12.74
CA VAL A 144 4.11 -3.26 -13.33
C VAL A 144 5.01 -2.60 -14.38
N TYR A 145 4.42 -1.98 -15.39
CA TYR A 145 5.16 -1.36 -16.49
C TYR A 145 6.02 -0.16 -16.05
N PRO A 146 5.50 0.80 -15.27
CA PRO A 146 6.32 1.89 -14.76
C PRO A 146 7.52 1.43 -13.92
N LEU A 147 7.33 0.45 -13.04
CA LEU A 147 8.43 -0.08 -12.21
C LEU A 147 9.44 -0.89 -13.03
N TRP A 148 8.97 -1.60 -14.07
CA TRP A 148 9.86 -2.33 -14.97
C TRP A 148 10.80 -1.40 -15.74
N THR A 149 10.29 -0.26 -16.21
CA THR A 149 11.03 0.65 -17.11
C THR A 149 11.79 1.76 -16.38
N GLU A 150 11.59 1.92 -15.08
CA GLU A 150 12.28 2.92 -14.27
C GLU A 150 13.66 2.42 -13.85
N ASP A 151 14.70 3.19 -14.16
CA ASP A 151 16.10 2.83 -13.89
C ASP A 151 16.36 2.55 -12.40
N ARG A 152 15.65 3.23 -11.51
CA ARG A 152 15.72 3.02 -10.06
C ARG A 152 15.27 1.62 -9.64
N PHE A 153 14.28 1.05 -10.30
CA PHE A 153 13.66 -0.22 -9.92
C PHE A 153 14.11 -1.36 -10.83
N GLY A 154 13.86 -1.24 -12.12
CA GLY A 154 14.31 -2.17 -13.15
C GLY A 154 13.42 -3.43 -13.31
N PRO A 155 13.75 -4.29 -14.28
CA PRO A 155 12.92 -5.42 -14.69
C PRO A 155 12.56 -6.39 -13.56
N ASN A 156 13.52 -6.67 -12.67
CA ASN A 156 13.29 -7.60 -11.55
C ASN A 156 12.19 -7.13 -10.60
N VAL A 157 12.07 -5.81 -10.39
CA VAL A 157 11.01 -5.24 -9.57
C VAL A 157 9.66 -5.30 -10.30
N GLY A 158 9.65 -5.06 -11.60
CA GLY A 158 8.45 -5.27 -12.43
C GLY A 158 7.97 -6.72 -12.38
N ILE A 159 8.88 -7.70 -12.47
CA ILE A 159 8.56 -9.14 -12.33
C ILE A 159 8.02 -9.44 -10.93
N ALA A 160 8.65 -8.94 -9.86
CA ALA A 160 8.18 -9.13 -8.49
C ALA A 160 6.79 -8.51 -8.27
N THR A 161 6.55 -7.34 -8.87
CA THR A 161 5.24 -6.67 -8.84
C THR A 161 4.16 -7.51 -9.54
N LEU A 162 4.46 -8.03 -10.73
CA LEU A 162 3.55 -8.94 -11.43
C LEU A 162 3.34 -10.25 -10.65
N GLY A 163 4.40 -10.77 -10.05
CA GLY A 163 4.34 -11.95 -9.19
C GLY A 163 3.37 -11.77 -8.02
N SER A 164 3.39 -10.61 -7.37
CA SER A 164 2.45 -10.28 -6.27
C SER A 164 0.99 -10.32 -6.74
N VAL A 165 0.71 -9.80 -7.96
CA VAL A 165 -0.63 -9.87 -8.57
C VAL A 165 -1.03 -11.33 -8.83
N ILE A 166 -0.15 -12.10 -9.46
CA ILE A 166 -0.44 -13.52 -9.80
C ILE A 166 -0.68 -14.35 -8.54
N VAL A 167 0.15 -14.18 -7.50
CA VAL A 167 -0.02 -14.89 -6.23
C VAL A 167 -1.34 -14.53 -5.57
N SER A 168 -1.67 -13.24 -5.47
CA SER A 168 -2.94 -12.79 -4.88
C SER A 168 -4.15 -13.35 -5.63
N LEU A 169 -4.14 -13.35 -6.97
CA LEU A 169 -5.21 -13.93 -7.78
C LEU A 169 -5.27 -15.45 -7.66
N ALA A 170 -4.13 -16.13 -7.65
CA ALA A 170 -4.10 -17.60 -7.50
C ALA A 170 -4.73 -18.03 -6.17
N PHE A 171 -4.41 -17.35 -5.07
CA PHE A 171 -5.03 -17.64 -3.78
C PHE A 171 -6.52 -17.29 -3.73
N LEU A 172 -6.93 -16.18 -4.37
CA LEU A 172 -8.33 -15.78 -4.46
C LEU A 172 -9.19 -16.84 -5.13
N PHE A 173 -8.69 -17.48 -6.20
CA PHE A 173 -9.45 -18.50 -6.95
C PHE A 173 -9.25 -19.93 -6.48
N ALA A 174 -8.14 -20.24 -5.81
CA ALA A 174 -7.77 -21.59 -5.42
C ALA A 174 -8.00 -21.93 -3.94
N THR A 175 -8.32 -20.92 -3.09
CA THR A 175 -8.41 -21.13 -1.65
C THR A 175 -9.65 -20.50 -1.01
N THR A 176 -9.71 -20.53 0.33
CA THR A 176 -10.77 -19.87 1.10
C THR A 176 -10.55 -18.36 1.16
N VAL A 177 -11.61 -17.58 1.32
CA VAL A 177 -11.55 -16.12 1.48
C VAL A 177 -10.60 -15.70 2.61
N PRO A 178 -10.62 -16.32 3.82
CA PRO A 178 -9.67 -16.00 4.87
C PRO A 178 -8.20 -16.11 4.47
N LEU A 179 -7.84 -17.19 3.77
CA LEU A 179 -6.45 -17.39 3.34
C LEU A 179 -6.08 -16.45 2.20
N ALA A 180 -6.97 -16.23 1.25
CA ALA A 180 -6.77 -15.28 0.15
C ALA A 180 -6.56 -13.85 0.67
N GLU A 181 -7.36 -13.41 1.66
CA GLU A 181 -7.23 -12.11 2.32
C GLU A 181 -5.84 -11.97 2.98
N ALA A 182 -5.43 -12.94 3.78
CA ALA A 182 -4.14 -12.92 4.46
C ALA A 182 -2.97 -12.86 3.47
N VAL A 183 -2.99 -13.67 2.41
CA VAL A 183 -1.94 -13.68 1.38
C VAL A 183 -1.90 -12.37 0.61
N ALA A 184 -3.05 -11.81 0.23
CA ALA A 184 -3.10 -10.53 -0.45
C ALA A 184 -2.50 -9.39 0.40
N VAL A 185 -2.80 -9.36 1.70
CA VAL A 185 -2.21 -8.39 2.65
C VAL A 185 -0.70 -8.59 2.76
N ILE A 186 -0.22 -9.83 2.93
CA ILE A 186 1.22 -10.11 2.98
C ILE A 186 1.92 -9.66 1.68
N CYS A 187 1.35 -9.95 0.52
CA CYS A 187 1.88 -9.50 -0.77
C CYS A 187 1.98 -7.97 -0.83
N LEU A 188 0.96 -7.24 -0.36
CA LEU A 188 0.96 -5.77 -0.31
C LEU A 188 2.05 -5.22 0.61
N LEU A 189 2.19 -5.78 1.82
CA LEU A 189 3.20 -5.36 2.80
C LEU A 189 4.62 -5.61 2.28
N VAL A 190 4.87 -6.78 1.69
CA VAL A 190 6.18 -7.12 1.09
C VAL A 190 6.46 -6.21 -0.10
N TRP A 191 5.49 -6.00 -0.98
CA TRP A 191 5.64 -5.14 -2.15
C TRP A 191 5.94 -3.69 -1.76
N SER A 192 5.16 -3.10 -0.85
CA SER A 192 5.36 -1.72 -0.39
C SER A 192 6.70 -1.55 0.31
N SER A 193 7.12 -2.53 1.14
CA SER A 193 8.42 -2.54 1.81
C SER A 193 9.57 -2.61 0.81
N LEU A 194 9.52 -3.51 -0.16
CA LEU A 194 10.54 -3.64 -1.21
C LEU A 194 10.72 -2.33 -1.98
N ILE A 195 9.63 -1.75 -2.46
CA ILE A 195 9.65 -0.49 -3.21
C ILE A 195 10.19 0.64 -2.33
N SER A 196 9.77 0.73 -1.08
CA SER A 196 10.24 1.73 -0.12
C SER A 196 11.74 1.63 0.14
N ILE A 197 12.28 0.43 0.33
CA ILE A 197 13.73 0.20 0.49
C ILE A 197 14.48 0.70 -0.75
N LEU A 198 14.00 0.38 -1.95
CA LEU A 198 14.63 0.82 -3.19
C LEU A 198 14.54 2.33 -3.38
N MET A 199 13.45 2.96 -2.96
CA MET A 199 13.32 4.42 -2.95
C MET A 199 14.33 5.10 -2.01
N LEU A 200 14.73 4.45 -0.93
CA LEU A 200 15.71 4.98 0.03
C LEU A 200 17.16 4.71 -0.37
N THR A 201 17.44 3.57 -0.98
CA THR A 201 18.80 3.08 -1.21
C THR A 201 19.34 3.36 -2.61
N ARG A 202 18.45 3.55 -3.60
CA ARG A 202 18.86 3.84 -4.97
C ARG A 202 18.58 5.29 -5.32
N ASP A 203 19.63 6.05 -5.62
CA ASP A 203 19.48 7.40 -6.17
C ASP A 203 18.94 7.33 -7.61
N GLU A 204 18.30 8.42 -8.06
CA GLU A 204 18.05 8.62 -9.49
C GLU A 204 19.39 8.64 -10.18
N GLY A 205 19.60 7.71 -11.11
CA GLY A 205 20.88 7.62 -11.86
C GLY A 205 21.32 8.99 -12.36
N ASN A 206 22.58 9.30 -12.18
CA ASN A 206 23.25 10.53 -12.64
C ASN A 206 23.10 10.70 -14.14
#